data_01dbd21af7cb5e70b8f3d23d4db15892
#
_entry.id   01dbd21af7cb5e70b8f3d23d4db15892
#
_cell.length_a   1.000
_cell.length_b   1.000
_cell.length_c   1.000
_cell.angle_alpha   90.00
_cell.angle_beta   90.00
_cell.angle_gamma   90.00
#
_symmetry.space_group_name_H-M   'P 1'
#
loop_
_entity.id
_entity.type
_entity.pdbx_description
1 polymer ?
#
loop_
_entity_poly.entity_id
_entity_poly.type
_entity_poly.pdbx_seq_one_letter_code
_entity_poly.pdbx_strand_id
1 'polypeptide(L)'
;MAKNLASRYPWVTKPFIVSAPMRIMSGPALAVAVSGAGGLGFIGTGAKTQDSMADLREASISVRKSQVFSTLSSDDSVLPIGVGFQLWSDDVEIAADAIKELRPCAAWLFAPRNGQKDLDNWSLKIRIASPQTQIWIQIGTLAEAKQLLRSSELPDVIVVQGSESGGHGRAKDGLGLISLFPEVADLAQGSQIPLFAAGGIADGRGAAAALCLGASGIVMETRFLAASETRISRGYQNEVVRADDGAVNTTRTLLYNHLRGTFGWPEEYMPRTIINKSYIEQQAGTSFEDLKKLHDEAQKVGGNGWGPGGRLATYAGASVGLVHGVKDAAAIIQEVQEATQRIIGGVSQNV
;
A
#
# COMPACT_ATOMS: atom_id res chain seq x y z
N MET A 1 -8.88 24.74 9.18
CA MET A 1 -8.04 24.92 7.98
C MET A 1 -7.64 23.54 7.48
N ALA A 2 -7.92 23.20 6.21
CA ALA A 2 -7.45 21.93 5.65
C ALA A 2 -5.94 21.80 5.92
N LYS A 3 -5.52 20.69 6.54
CA LYS A 3 -4.08 20.43 6.75
C LYS A 3 -3.44 20.49 5.36
N ASN A 4 -2.63 21.53 5.12
CA ASN A 4 -2.10 21.79 3.78
C ASN A 4 -1.08 20.70 3.44
N LEU A 5 -1.49 19.69 2.66
CA LEU A 5 -0.63 18.59 2.21
C LEU A 5 0.66 19.11 1.55
N ALA A 6 0.58 20.20 0.81
CA ALA A 6 1.74 20.79 0.14
C ALA A 6 2.81 21.28 1.13
N SER A 7 2.41 21.82 2.29
CA SER A 7 3.38 22.22 3.33
C SER A 7 3.96 21.05 4.12
N ARG A 8 3.24 19.92 4.17
CA ARG A 8 3.69 18.71 4.86
C ARG A 8 4.61 17.84 4.00
N TYR A 9 4.39 17.88 2.68
CA TYR A 9 5.12 17.07 1.69
C TYR A 9 5.62 17.97 0.55
N PRO A 10 6.57 18.88 0.82
CA PRO A 10 6.97 19.93 -0.15
C PRO A 10 7.66 19.40 -1.41
N TRP A 11 8.16 18.16 -1.39
CA TRP A 11 8.75 17.50 -2.56
C TRP A 11 7.70 16.86 -3.48
N VAL A 12 6.46 16.70 -3.01
CA VAL A 12 5.42 15.99 -3.78
C VAL A 12 4.81 16.91 -4.83
N THR A 13 4.74 16.40 -6.05
CA THR A 13 4.11 17.06 -7.20
C THR A 13 2.69 16.56 -7.42
N LYS A 14 1.86 17.34 -8.14
CA LYS A 14 0.45 16.97 -8.41
C LYS A 14 0.32 16.28 -9.77
N PRO A 15 -0.60 15.29 -9.86
CA PRO A 15 -1.43 14.72 -8.80
C PRO A 15 -0.60 13.97 -7.74
N PHE A 16 -1.07 13.98 -6.49
CA PHE A 16 -0.37 13.34 -5.37
C PHE A 16 -0.46 11.81 -5.50
N ILE A 17 0.66 11.16 -5.80
CA ILE A 17 0.78 9.72 -5.97
C ILE A 17 1.57 9.11 -4.81
N VAL A 18 1.06 8.00 -4.27
CA VAL A 18 1.66 7.27 -3.15
C VAL A 18 1.94 5.83 -3.56
N SER A 19 3.12 5.30 -3.23
CA SER A 19 3.33 3.85 -3.21
C SER A 19 2.96 3.31 -1.83
N ALA A 20 2.00 2.37 -1.79
CA ALA A 20 1.54 1.76 -0.54
C ALA A 20 2.66 1.00 0.20
N PRO A 21 2.60 0.92 1.53
CA PRO A 21 3.47 0.00 2.27
C PRO A 21 3.08 -1.45 1.96
N MET A 22 3.95 -2.17 1.30
CA MET A 22 3.77 -3.59 0.97
C MET A 22 4.79 -4.40 1.79
N ARG A 23 4.30 -5.14 2.80
CA ARG A 23 5.16 -5.89 3.74
C ARG A 23 6.22 -6.70 3.01
N ILE A 24 7.49 -6.55 3.41
CA ILE A 24 8.69 -7.11 2.78
C ILE A 24 8.99 -6.51 1.39
N MET A 25 7.99 -6.19 0.58
CA MET A 25 8.14 -5.89 -0.85
C MET A 25 8.52 -4.43 -1.14
N SER A 26 7.93 -3.46 -0.42
CA SER A 26 8.33 -2.06 -0.53
C SER A 26 9.43 -1.75 0.48
N GLY A 27 10.67 -1.86 0.03
CA GLY A 27 11.87 -1.54 0.81
C GLY A 27 12.32 -0.08 0.62
N PRO A 28 13.48 0.26 1.23
CA PRO A 28 14.06 1.60 1.16
C PRO A 28 14.26 2.12 -0.27
N ALA A 29 14.74 1.26 -1.18
CA ALA A 29 15.01 1.63 -2.57
C ALA A 29 13.74 2.16 -3.27
N LEU A 30 12.63 1.43 -3.18
CA LEU A 30 11.35 1.85 -3.76
C LEU A 30 10.82 3.13 -3.11
N ALA A 31 10.80 3.19 -1.78
CA ALA A 31 10.25 4.34 -1.06
C ALA A 31 11.01 5.63 -1.39
N VAL A 32 12.35 5.58 -1.41
CA VAL A 32 13.21 6.73 -1.75
C VAL A 32 13.05 7.12 -3.22
N ALA A 33 12.99 6.15 -4.15
CA ALA A 33 12.82 6.43 -5.57
C ALA A 33 11.46 7.10 -5.87
N VAL A 34 10.37 6.63 -5.26
CA VAL A 34 9.03 7.23 -5.39
C VAL A 34 9.01 8.65 -4.84
N SER A 35 9.56 8.88 -3.63
CA SER A 35 9.61 10.22 -3.05
C SER A 35 10.51 11.16 -3.84
N GLY A 36 11.64 10.66 -4.34
CA GLY A 36 12.55 11.42 -5.20
C GLY A 36 11.96 11.81 -6.56
N ALA A 37 10.98 11.07 -7.03
CA ALA A 37 10.26 11.34 -8.27
C ALA A 37 9.03 12.26 -8.10
N GLY A 38 8.81 12.83 -6.93
CA GLY A 38 7.67 13.72 -6.68
C GLY A 38 6.40 13.00 -6.19
N GLY A 39 6.51 11.74 -5.79
CA GLY A 39 5.46 11.00 -5.06
C GLY A 39 5.71 10.98 -3.56
N LEU A 40 5.04 10.08 -2.85
CA LEU A 40 5.31 9.71 -1.47
C LEU A 40 5.48 8.20 -1.35
N GLY A 41 6.69 7.75 -1.07
CA GLY A 41 7.02 6.36 -0.91
C GLY A 41 6.86 5.88 0.53
N PHE A 42 6.25 4.70 0.71
CA PHE A 42 6.16 4.04 2.01
C PHE A 42 6.98 2.75 2.04
N ILE A 43 7.75 2.57 3.10
CA ILE A 43 8.36 1.27 3.45
C ILE A 43 7.28 0.39 4.09
N GLY A 44 7.13 -0.84 3.59
CA GLY A 44 6.42 -1.89 4.32
C GLY A 44 7.37 -2.54 5.32
N THR A 45 6.90 -2.84 6.54
CA THR A 45 7.73 -3.57 7.51
C THR A 45 8.28 -4.87 6.90
N GLY A 46 9.46 -5.29 7.36
CA GLY A 46 10.05 -6.58 7.00
C GLY A 46 9.25 -7.77 7.57
N ALA A 47 9.89 -8.91 7.75
CA ALA A 47 9.27 -10.07 8.35
C ALA A 47 8.89 -9.82 9.82
N LYS A 48 9.64 -8.97 10.51
CA LYS A 48 9.43 -8.57 11.90
C LYS A 48 9.42 -7.04 12.02
N THR A 49 8.77 -6.50 13.05
CA THR A 49 8.73 -5.05 13.31
C THR A 49 10.12 -4.44 13.48
N GLN A 50 11.08 -5.20 14.04
CA GLN A 50 12.48 -4.79 14.19
C GLN A 50 13.16 -4.44 12.86
N ASP A 51 12.74 -5.06 11.77
CA ASP A 51 13.32 -4.81 10.44
C ASP A 51 13.06 -3.37 9.97
N SER A 52 11.99 -2.73 10.48
CA SER A 52 11.64 -1.34 10.14
C SER A 52 12.74 -0.34 10.52
N MET A 53 13.43 -0.56 11.63
CA MET A 53 14.56 0.26 12.06
C MET A 53 15.71 0.22 11.05
N ALA A 54 16.07 -0.98 10.59
CA ALA A 54 17.16 -1.16 9.62
C ALA A 54 16.78 -0.54 8.26
N ASP A 55 15.56 -0.79 7.79
CA ASP A 55 15.05 -0.25 6.53
C ASP A 55 14.96 1.30 6.55
N LEU A 56 14.51 1.89 7.65
CA LEU A 56 14.47 3.35 7.81
C LEU A 56 15.87 3.96 7.87
N ARG A 57 16.84 3.31 8.51
CA ARG A 57 18.25 3.75 8.51
C ARG A 57 18.86 3.70 7.11
N GLU A 58 18.63 2.63 6.36
CA GLU A 58 19.08 2.51 4.97
C GLU A 58 18.48 3.63 4.10
N ALA A 59 17.18 3.89 4.24
CA ALA A 59 16.50 4.97 3.54
C ALA A 59 17.07 6.34 3.92
N SER A 60 17.33 6.59 5.21
CA SER A 60 17.95 7.84 5.68
C SER A 60 19.31 8.08 5.03
N ILE A 61 20.14 7.04 4.93
CA ILE A 61 21.45 7.13 4.24
C ILE A 61 21.25 7.46 2.75
N SER A 62 20.28 6.82 2.09
CA SER A 62 20.00 7.02 0.68
C SER A 62 19.47 8.43 0.39
N VAL A 63 18.58 8.95 1.25
CA VAL A 63 18.05 10.31 1.17
C VAL A 63 19.17 11.35 1.32
N ARG A 64 20.07 11.18 2.30
CA ARG A 64 21.19 12.09 2.52
C ARG A 64 22.19 12.14 1.36
N LYS A 65 22.33 11.04 0.62
CA LYS A 65 23.19 10.97 -0.57
C LYS A 65 22.54 11.52 -1.83
N SER A 66 21.23 11.69 -1.82
CA SER A 66 20.48 12.14 -3.00
C SER A 66 20.45 13.66 -3.09
N GLN A 67 20.84 14.19 -4.25
CA GLN A 67 20.74 15.62 -4.55
C GLN A 67 19.28 16.13 -4.59
N VAL A 68 18.32 15.25 -4.90
CA VAL A 68 16.89 15.60 -4.98
C VAL A 68 16.36 16.13 -3.65
N PHE A 69 16.87 15.60 -2.53
CA PHE A 69 16.44 16.01 -1.19
C PHE A 69 17.36 17.05 -0.53
N SER A 70 18.33 17.60 -1.25
CA SER A 70 19.31 18.56 -0.69
C SER A 70 18.68 19.82 -0.09
N THR A 71 17.54 20.24 -0.60
CA THR A 71 16.77 21.39 -0.08
C THR A 71 15.95 21.06 1.18
N LEU A 72 15.78 19.78 1.51
CA LEU A 72 15.02 19.33 2.67
C LEU A 72 15.91 18.99 3.87
N SER A 73 17.22 18.94 3.68
CA SER A 73 18.21 18.51 4.67
C SER A 73 18.57 19.61 5.68
N SER A 74 17.68 19.88 6.64
CA SER A 74 18.09 20.40 7.94
C SER A 74 18.14 19.24 8.93
N ASP A 75 19.00 19.30 9.98
CA ASP A 75 19.11 18.26 11.03
C ASP A 75 17.79 17.99 11.75
N ASP A 76 16.83 18.91 11.69
CA ASP A 76 15.49 18.83 12.26
C ASP A 76 14.40 18.36 11.29
N SER A 77 14.72 18.09 10.02
CA SER A 77 13.72 17.68 9.04
C SER A 77 13.26 16.23 9.23
N VAL A 78 11.96 15.97 8.96
CA VAL A 78 11.45 14.60 8.88
C VAL A 78 12.02 13.89 7.65
N LEU A 79 12.22 12.58 7.74
CA LEU A 79 12.64 11.75 6.61
C LEU A 79 11.53 11.77 5.55
N PRO A 80 11.79 12.12 4.26
CA PRO A 80 10.78 12.30 3.22
C PRO A 80 10.22 10.98 2.67
N ILE A 81 10.01 10.01 3.53
CA ILE A 81 9.34 8.73 3.27
C ILE A 81 8.45 8.36 4.45
N GLY A 82 7.45 7.51 4.18
CA GLY A 82 6.61 6.92 5.21
C GLY A 82 7.01 5.48 5.56
N VAL A 83 6.43 4.96 6.64
CA VAL A 83 6.55 3.55 7.05
C VAL A 83 5.17 3.00 7.42
N GLY A 84 4.88 1.75 7.05
CA GLY A 84 3.58 1.12 7.32
C GLY A 84 3.67 -0.05 8.28
N PHE A 85 2.65 -0.19 9.12
CA PHE A 85 2.53 -1.24 10.14
C PHE A 85 1.23 -2.00 10.01
N GLN A 86 1.29 -3.31 10.25
CA GLN A 86 0.13 -4.20 10.34
C GLN A 86 -0.15 -4.46 11.83
N LEU A 87 -1.11 -3.75 12.41
CA LEU A 87 -1.33 -3.67 13.84
C LEU A 87 -1.65 -5.01 14.51
N TRP A 88 -2.17 -5.98 13.73
CA TRP A 88 -2.47 -7.31 14.25
C TRP A 88 -1.23 -8.12 14.65
N SER A 89 -0.06 -7.80 14.09
CA SER A 89 1.18 -8.59 14.26
C SER A 89 2.41 -7.76 14.60
N ASP A 90 2.39 -6.47 14.34
CA ASP A 90 3.52 -5.59 14.64
C ASP A 90 3.51 -5.13 16.11
N ASP A 91 4.67 -4.78 16.63
CA ASP A 91 4.86 -4.30 18.00
C ASP A 91 4.95 -2.77 18.02
N VAL A 92 4.06 -2.14 18.77
CA VAL A 92 3.94 -0.68 18.81
C VAL A 92 5.11 0.00 19.49
N GLU A 93 5.73 -0.62 20.50
CA GLU A 93 6.88 -0.02 21.22
C GLU A 93 8.11 -0.01 20.30
N ILE A 94 8.37 -1.12 19.61
CA ILE A 94 9.46 -1.21 18.63
C ILE A 94 9.24 -0.24 17.45
N ALA A 95 8.00 -0.10 17.00
CA ALA A 95 7.64 0.85 15.97
C ALA A 95 7.86 2.30 16.43
N ALA A 96 7.44 2.63 17.65
CA ALA A 96 7.62 3.96 18.24
C ALA A 96 9.09 4.33 18.40
N ASP A 97 9.94 3.39 18.83
CA ASP A 97 11.40 3.59 18.94
C ASP A 97 12.03 3.90 17.56
N ALA A 98 11.65 3.14 16.52
CA ALA A 98 12.14 3.39 15.17
C ALA A 98 11.69 4.78 14.64
N ILE A 99 10.44 5.14 14.89
CA ILE A 99 9.87 6.44 14.50
C ILE A 99 10.53 7.59 15.26
N LYS A 100 10.79 7.42 16.55
CA LYS A 100 11.48 8.42 17.39
C LYS A 100 12.88 8.72 16.88
N GLU A 101 13.64 7.67 16.50
CA GLU A 101 15.03 7.82 16.05
C GLU A 101 15.09 8.43 14.64
N LEU A 102 14.25 7.98 13.71
CA LEU A 102 14.42 8.25 12.29
C LEU A 102 13.40 9.21 11.69
N ARG A 103 12.36 9.53 12.45
CA ARG A 103 11.33 10.55 12.11
C ARG A 103 10.82 10.48 10.67
N PRO A 104 10.22 9.34 10.22
CA PRO A 104 9.57 9.29 8.92
C PRO A 104 8.46 10.33 8.82
N CYS A 105 8.20 10.89 7.64
CA CYS A 105 7.16 11.91 7.48
C CYS A 105 5.75 11.39 7.76
N ALA A 106 5.52 10.09 7.65
CA ALA A 106 4.24 9.46 7.91
C ALA A 106 4.38 8.04 8.46
N ALA A 107 3.44 7.64 9.32
CA ALA A 107 3.22 6.28 9.77
C ALA A 107 1.84 5.81 9.30
N TRP A 108 1.80 4.70 8.56
CA TRP A 108 0.57 4.12 8.01
C TRP A 108 0.12 2.95 8.87
N LEU A 109 -1.09 3.02 9.38
CA LEU A 109 -1.69 2.05 10.30
C LEU A 109 -2.78 1.24 9.57
N PHE A 110 -2.67 -0.09 9.66
CA PHE A 110 -3.58 -1.00 8.96
C PHE A 110 -3.85 -2.27 9.76
N ALA A 111 -5.04 -2.86 9.55
CA ALA A 111 -5.46 -4.15 10.09
C ALA A 111 -5.33 -4.24 11.63
N PRO A 112 -6.05 -3.43 12.39
CA PRO A 112 -6.11 -3.56 13.84
C PRO A 112 -6.78 -4.88 14.25
N ARG A 113 -6.33 -5.50 15.35
CA ARG A 113 -6.96 -6.70 15.92
C ARG A 113 -8.20 -6.35 16.74
N ASN A 114 -8.13 -5.24 17.47
CA ASN A 114 -9.19 -4.76 18.35
C ASN A 114 -9.86 -3.48 17.83
N GLY A 115 -9.93 -3.33 16.50
CA GLY A 115 -10.59 -2.20 15.84
C GLY A 115 -10.02 -0.84 16.24
N GLN A 116 -10.91 0.13 16.51
CA GLN A 116 -10.53 1.52 16.79
C GLN A 116 -9.59 1.66 17.99
N LYS A 117 -9.72 0.79 19.00
CA LYS A 117 -8.85 0.84 20.21
C LYS A 117 -7.37 0.67 19.87
N ASP A 118 -7.03 -0.22 18.95
CA ASP A 118 -5.64 -0.39 18.52
C ASP A 118 -5.16 0.81 17.74
N LEU A 119 -6.00 1.35 16.84
CA LEU A 119 -5.68 2.55 16.07
C LEU A 119 -5.39 3.75 16.98
N ASP A 120 -6.21 3.96 18.01
CA ASP A 120 -6.03 5.05 18.97
C ASP A 120 -4.72 4.90 19.77
N ASN A 121 -4.46 3.69 20.29
CA ASN A 121 -3.24 3.40 21.03
C ASN A 121 -1.98 3.62 20.19
N TRP A 122 -1.97 3.12 18.96
CA TRP A 122 -0.85 3.29 18.04
C TRP A 122 -0.66 4.77 17.67
N SER A 123 -1.73 5.48 17.36
CA SER A 123 -1.70 6.90 17.01
C SER A 123 -1.11 7.74 18.15
N LEU A 124 -1.57 7.51 19.38
CA LEU A 124 -1.09 8.20 20.55
C LEU A 124 0.41 7.95 20.79
N LYS A 125 0.85 6.68 20.76
CA LYS A 125 2.26 6.33 20.96
C LYS A 125 3.18 6.92 19.90
N ILE A 126 2.78 6.88 18.64
CA ILE A 126 3.56 7.48 17.55
C ILE A 126 3.63 9.00 17.70
N ARG A 127 2.53 9.67 18.05
CA ARG A 127 2.54 11.13 18.29
C ARG A 127 3.45 11.54 19.45
N ILE A 128 3.51 10.72 20.50
CA ILE A 128 4.45 10.92 21.62
C ILE A 128 5.90 10.73 21.14
N ALA A 129 6.16 9.70 20.36
CA ALA A 129 7.51 9.37 19.86
C ALA A 129 8.03 10.42 18.86
N SER A 130 7.17 10.88 17.94
CA SER A 130 7.49 11.89 16.92
C SER A 130 6.26 12.72 16.56
N PRO A 131 6.08 13.91 17.18
CA PRO A 131 4.93 14.78 16.90
C PRO A 131 4.83 15.27 15.46
N GLN A 132 5.92 15.18 14.70
CA GLN A 132 5.97 15.61 13.29
C GLN A 132 5.55 14.51 12.32
N THR A 133 5.61 13.23 12.74
CA THR A 133 5.19 12.08 11.92
C THR A 133 3.66 12.09 11.75
N GLN A 134 3.18 12.16 10.52
CA GLN A 134 1.75 12.17 10.23
C GLN A 134 1.15 10.77 10.37
N ILE A 135 -0.03 10.65 10.95
CA ILE A 135 -0.77 9.39 11.10
C ILE A 135 -1.67 9.19 9.89
N TRP A 136 -1.41 8.15 9.13
CA TRP A 136 -2.23 7.69 8.01
C TRP A 136 -2.98 6.43 8.43
N ILE A 137 -4.30 6.42 8.33
CA ILE A 137 -5.11 5.24 8.69
C ILE A 137 -5.83 4.72 7.46
N GLN A 138 -5.64 3.42 7.17
CA GLN A 138 -6.33 2.73 6.10
C GLN A 138 -7.62 2.09 6.62
N ILE A 139 -8.70 2.33 5.88
CA ILE A 139 -10.02 1.76 6.10
C ILE A 139 -10.55 1.12 4.82
N GLY A 140 -11.45 0.17 4.93
CA GLY A 140 -12.09 -0.51 3.79
C GLY A 140 -13.62 -0.55 3.88
N THR A 141 -14.22 0.08 4.92
CA THR A 141 -15.68 0.14 5.10
C THR A 141 -16.13 1.49 5.63
N LEU A 142 -17.40 1.83 5.37
CA LEU A 142 -18.04 3.01 5.95
C LEU A 142 -18.17 2.91 7.48
N ALA A 143 -18.28 1.69 8.02
CA ALA A 143 -18.35 1.45 9.47
C ALA A 143 -17.03 1.84 10.15
N GLU A 144 -15.89 1.45 9.57
CA GLU A 144 -14.55 1.88 10.05
C GLU A 144 -14.41 3.40 9.97
N ALA A 145 -14.84 4.04 8.87
CA ALA A 145 -14.83 5.50 8.75
C ALA A 145 -15.64 6.19 9.86
N LYS A 146 -16.85 5.67 10.17
CA LYS A 146 -17.70 6.21 11.24
C LYS A 146 -17.05 6.11 12.62
N GLN A 147 -16.38 5.01 12.90
CA GLN A 147 -15.66 4.81 14.18
C GLN A 147 -14.47 5.77 14.27
N LEU A 148 -13.68 5.84 13.21
CA LEU A 148 -12.48 6.67 13.13
C LEU A 148 -12.79 8.16 13.30
N LEU A 149 -13.83 8.68 12.65
CA LEU A 149 -14.22 10.09 12.74
C LEU A 149 -14.85 10.47 14.08
N ARG A 150 -15.21 9.50 14.92
CA ARG A 150 -15.69 9.72 16.30
C ARG A 150 -14.59 9.61 17.34
N SER A 151 -13.41 9.15 16.95
CA SER A 151 -12.28 9.00 17.87
C SER A 151 -11.72 10.36 18.31
N SER A 152 -11.15 10.40 19.51
CA SER A 152 -10.32 11.53 19.98
C SER A 152 -8.97 11.59 19.28
N GLU A 153 -8.48 10.46 18.77
CA GLU A 153 -7.19 10.32 18.07
C GLU A 153 -7.39 10.35 16.54
N LEU A 154 -7.85 11.49 16.02
CA LEU A 154 -8.09 11.66 14.59
C LEU A 154 -6.79 11.51 13.79
N PRO A 155 -6.82 10.81 12.62
CA PRO A 155 -5.66 10.71 11.74
C PRO A 155 -5.37 12.02 11.03
N ASP A 156 -4.18 12.12 10.45
CA ASP A 156 -3.80 13.21 9.56
C ASP A 156 -4.26 12.97 8.13
N VAL A 157 -4.42 11.71 7.74
CA VAL A 157 -4.93 11.25 6.44
C VAL A 157 -5.71 9.96 6.61
N ILE A 158 -6.81 9.82 5.88
CA ILE A 158 -7.55 8.56 5.74
C ILE A 158 -7.30 7.98 4.35
N VAL A 159 -6.92 6.71 4.29
CA VAL A 159 -6.81 5.96 3.04
C VAL A 159 -8.00 5.04 2.90
N VAL A 160 -8.81 5.28 1.88
CA VAL A 160 -10.01 4.49 1.56
C VAL A 160 -9.63 3.40 0.57
N GLN A 161 -9.60 2.15 1.02
CA GLN A 161 -9.23 1.00 0.19
C GLN A 161 -10.46 0.30 -0.37
N GLY A 162 -10.61 0.34 -1.70
CA GLY A 162 -11.61 -0.44 -2.41
C GLY A 162 -11.30 -1.94 -2.46
N SER A 163 -12.34 -2.75 -2.64
CA SER A 163 -12.25 -4.22 -2.72
C SER A 163 -11.45 -4.73 -3.93
N GLU A 164 -11.12 -3.88 -4.90
CA GLU A 164 -10.27 -4.17 -6.04
C GLU A 164 -8.79 -4.34 -5.67
N SER A 165 -8.41 -3.94 -4.45
CA SER A 165 -7.02 -3.96 -3.99
C SER A 165 -6.40 -5.35 -4.03
N GLY A 166 -5.09 -5.40 -4.32
CA GLY A 166 -4.23 -6.56 -4.14
C GLY A 166 -3.81 -6.74 -2.68
N GLY A 167 -3.26 -7.92 -2.36
CA GLY A 167 -2.89 -8.19 -0.97
C GLY A 167 -4.09 -8.15 -0.03
N HIS A 168 -3.82 -7.93 1.26
CA HIS A 168 -4.86 -7.95 2.29
C HIS A 168 -5.79 -6.74 2.20
N GLY A 169 -7.08 -7.00 2.27
CA GLY A 169 -8.16 -6.02 2.29
C GLY A 169 -9.42 -6.69 2.82
N ARG A 170 -10.53 -5.94 2.89
CA ARG A 170 -11.80 -6.46 3.40
C ARG A 170 -12.22 -7.72 2.64
N ALA A 171 -12.56 -8.76 3.39
CA ALA A 171 -12.81 -10.11 2.86
C ALA A 171 -14.21 -10.26 2.27
N LYS A 172 -15.24 -9.86 3.04
CA LYS A 172 -16.65 -10.13 2.73
C LYS A 172 -17.50 -8.86 2.60
N ASP A 173 -17.13 -7.79 3.30
CA ASP A 173 -17.89 -6.55 3.45
C ASP A 173 -17.21 -5.34 2.75
N GLY A 174 -16.20 -5.59 1.93
CA GLY A 174 -15.55 -4.54 1.13
C GLY A 174 -16.38 -4.17 -0.10
N LEU A 175 -16.49 -2.89 -0.37
CA LEU A 175 -17.08 -2.34 -1.59
C LEU A 175 -16.01 -1.90 -2.58
N GLY A 176 -16.37 -1.83 -3.86
CA GLY A 176 -15.54 -1.20 -4.89
C GLY A 176 -15.32 0.28 -4.61
N LEU A 177 -14.17 0.80 -5.06
CA LEU A 177 -13.74 2.17 -4.76
C LEU A 177 -14.78 3.22 -5.24
N ILE A 178 -15.40 2.99 -6.39
CA ILE A 178 -16.42 3.91 -6.97
C ILE A 178 -17.61 4.12 -6.04
N SER A 179 -18.00 3.09 -5.29
CA SER A 179 -19.12 3.18 -4.34
C SER A 179 -18.66 3.61 -2.95
N LEU A 180 -17.56 3.03 -2.44
CA LEU A 180 -17.09 3.27 -1.08
C LEU A 180 -16.59 4.70 -0.88
N PHE A 181 -15.82 5.22 -1.84
CA PHE A 181 -15.13 6.49 -1.68
C PHE A 181 -16.08 7.67 -1.50
N PRO A 182 -17.15 7.86 -2.32
CA PRO A 182 -18.11 8.93 -2.13
C PRO A 182 -18.84 8.86 -0.78
N GLU A 183 -19.24 7.67 -0.32
CA GLU A 183 -19.89 7.52 0.99
C GLU A 183 -18.99 7.96 2.14
N VAL A 184 -17.68 7.63 2.05
CA VAL A 184 -16.71 8.08 3.05
C VAL A 184 -16.45 9.58 2.92
N ALA A 185 -16.40 10.12 1.70
CA ALA A 185 -16.19 11.55 1.46
C ALA A 185 -17.35 12.39 2.03
N ASP A 186 -18.59 11.97 1.81
CA ASP A 186 -19.78 12.62 2.37
C ASP A 186 -19.75 12.59 3.92
N LEU A 187 -19.40 11.43 4.50
CA LEU A 187 -19.28 11.28 5.95
C LEU A 187 -18.16 12.16 6.54
N ALA A 188 -17.04 12.30 5.84
CA ALA A 188 -15.88 13.09 6.27
C ALA A 188 -16.04 14.58 5.98
N GLN A 189 -17.13 15.01 5.33
CA GLN A 189 -17.40 16.41 5.02
C GLN A 189 -17.32 17.27 6.29
N GLY A 190 -16.51 18.31 6.26
CA GLY A 190 -16.29 19.19 7.43
C GLY A 190 -15.13 18.76 8.35
N SER A 191 -14.66 17.52 8.32
CA SER A 191 -13.53 17.06 9.13
C SER A 191 -12.20 17.69 8.68
N GLN A 192 -12.10 18.11 7.43
CA GLN A 192 -10.89 18.61 6.77
C GLN A 192 -9.72 17.60 6.75
N ILE A 193 -9.99 16.32 6.97
CA ILE A 193 -9.01 15.24 6.85
C ILE A 193 -8.90 14.86 5.37
N PRO A 194 -7.71 14.93 4.76
CA PRO A 194 -7.52 14.50 3.38
C PRO A 194 -7.86 13.02 3.22
N LEU A 195 -8.59 12.68 2.16
CA LEU A 195 -8.91 11.30 1.79
C LEU A 195 -8.06 10.88 0.60
N PHE A 196 -7.42 9.72 0.68
CA PHE A 196 -6.66 9.11 -0.40
C PHE A 196 -7.37 7.86 -0.88
N ALA A 197 -7.46 7.69 -2.20
CA ALA A 197 -8.09 6.54 -2.82
C ALA A 197 -7.07 5.44 -3.10
N ALA A 198 -7.38 4.20 -2.68
CA ALA A 198 -6.55 3.01 -2.87
C ALA A 198 -7.37 1.83 -3.42
N GLY A 199 -6.72 0.95 -4.19
CA GLY A 199 -7.37 -0.22 -4.78
C GLY A 199 -7.87 0.03 -6.20
N GLY A 200 -7.50 -0.86 -7.13
CA GLY A 200 -7.90 -0.78 -8.53
C GLY A 200 -7.19 0.28 -9.38
N ILE A 201 -6.31 1.08 -8.81
CA ILE A 201 -5.62 2.18 -9.50
C ILE A 201 -4.25 1.70 -9.98
N ALA A 202 -4.06 1.62 -11.30
CA ALA A 202 -2.80 1.18 -11.91
C ALA A 202 -2.24 2.16 -12.94
N ASP A 203 -3.04 3.13 -13.41
CA ASP A 203 -2.63 4.12 -14.40
C ASP A 203 -3.36 5.47 -14.22
N GLY A 204 -3.10 6.42 -15.15
CA GLY A 204 -3.70 7.76 -15.10
C GLY A 204 -5.23 7.79 -15.23
N ARG A 205 -5.88 6.75 -15.80
CA ARG A 205 -7.34 6.67 -15.90
C ARG A 205 -7.96 6.43 -14.53
N GLY A 206 -7.44 5.44 -13.80
CA GLY A 206 -7.87 5.19 -12.42
C GLY A 206 -7.55 6.35 -11.50
N ALA A 207 -6.39 7.02 -11.70
CA ALA A 207 -6.01 8.20 -10.95
C ALA A 207 -6.97 9.38 -11.19
N ALA A 208 -7.30 9.67 -12.44
CA ALA A 208 -8.26 10.72 -12.81
C ALA A 208 -9.65 10.46 -12.23
N ALA A 209 -10.13 9.22 -12.33
CA ALA A 209 -11.43 8.82 -11.75
C ALA A 209 -11.45 9.04 -10.23
N ALA A 210 -10.41 8.63 -9.51
CA ALA A 210 -10.31 8.82 -8.06
C ALA A 210 -10.32 10.31 -7.66
N LEU A 211 -9.60 11.16 -8.40
CA LEU A 211 -9.62 12.61 -8.18
C LEU A 211 -11.00 13.21 -8.45
N CYS A 212 -11.72 12.73 -9.48
CA CYS A 212 -13.10 13.16 -9.75
C CYS A 212 -14.08 12.72 -8.65
N LEU A 213 -13.80 11.63 -7.93
CA LEU A 213 -14.56 11.23 -6.73
C LEU A 213 -14.26 12.11 -5.50
N GLY A 214 -13.32 13.05 -5.60
CA GLY A 214 -12.94 13.97 -4.52
C GLY A 214 -11.69 13.56 -3.74
N ALA A 215 -10.90 12.59 -4.22
CA ALA A 215 -9.67 12.19 -3.56
C ALA A 215 -8.62 13.33 -3.58
N SER A 216 -7.93 13.52 -2.45
CA SER A 216 -6.80 14.44 -2.32
C SER A 216 -5.51 13.90 -2.96
N GLY A 217 -5.46 12.61 -3.22
CA GLY A 217 -4.38 11.87 -3.85
C GLY A 217 -4.74 10.41 -4.02
N ILE A 218 -3.87 9.66 -4.66
CA ILE A 218 -4.07 8.25 -4.97
C ILE A 218 -2.95 7.38 -4.41
N VAL A 219 -3.30 6.14 -4.12
CA VAL A 219 -2.36 5.11 -3.66
C VAL A 219 -2.34 3.96 -4.67
N MET A 220 -1.15 3.56 -5.08
CA MET A 220 -0.94 2.41 -5.95
C MET A 220 -0.12 1.33 -5.24
N GLU A 221 -0.50 0.08 -5.44
CA GLU A 221 0.17 -1.12 -4.93
C GLU A 221 0.70 -1.96 -6.10
N THR A 222 -0.19 -2.64 -6.81
CA THR A 222 0.12 -3.61 -7.88
C THR A 222 1.01 -3.02 -8.96
N ARG A 223 0.81 -1.76 -9.34
CA ARG A 223 1.66 -1.08 -10.33
C ARG A 223 3.11 -0.97 -9.86
N PHE A 224 3.33 -0.69 -8.57
CA PHE A 224 4.68 -0.62 -7.99
C PHE A 224 5.31 -1.99 -7.72
N LEU A 225 4.56 -3.10 -7.72
CA LEU A 225 5.17 -4.43 -7.77
C LEU A 225 5.96 -4.65 -9.06
N ALA A 226 5.59 -3.96 -10.14
CA ALA A 226 6.35 -3.94 -11.39
C ALA A 226 7.34 -2.74 -11.46
N ALA A 227 7.78 -2.22 -10.31
CA ALA A 227 8.91 -1.29 -10.26
C ALA A 227 10.23 -2.06 -10.10
N SER A 228 11.29 -1.57 -10.74
CA SER A 228 12.62 -2.20 -10.67
C SER A 228 13.22 -2.19 -9.27
N GLU A 229 12.82 -1.23 -8.44
CA GLU A 229 13.30 -1.03 -7.06
C GLU A 229 12.54 -1.87 -6.02
N THR A 230 11.49 -2.59 -6.44
CA THR A 230 10.70 -3.43 -5.53
C THR A 230 11.49 -4.66 -5.10
N ARG A 231 11.44 -4.97 -3.81
CA ARG A 231 12.17 -6.09 -3.18
C ARG A 231 11.43 -7.42 -3.39
N ILE A 232 11.31 -7.85 -4.65
CA ILE A 232 10.68 -9.12 -5.05
C ILE A 232 11.54 -9.87 -6.06
N SER A 233 11.28 -11.17 -6.22
CA SER A 233 11.96 -11.97 -7.22
C SER A 233 11.48 -11.64 -8.64
N ARG A 234 12.34 -11.90 -9.63
CA ARG A 234 11.99 -11.74 -11.05
C ARG A 234 10.78 -12.60 -11.44
N GLY A 235 10.67 -13.82 -10.88
CA GLY A 235 9.53 -14.70 -11.13
C GLY A 235 8.20 -14.09 -10.66
N TYR A 236 8.18 -13.49 -9.48
CA TYR A 236 7.01 -12.75 -8.98
C TYR A 236 6.65 -11.59 -9.91
N GLN A 237 7.64 -10.79 -10.28
CA GLN A 237 7.46 -9.61 -11.14
C GLN A 237 6.89 -10.00 -12.52
N ASN A 238 7.42 -11.09 -13.10
CA ASN A 238 6.94 -11.63 -14.37
C ASN A 238 5.48 -12.08 -14.27
N GLU A 239 5.03 -12.66 -13.14
CA GLU A 239 3.64 -13.03 -12.92
C GLU A 239 2.72 -11.81 -12.89
N VAL A 240 3.12 -10.72 -12.24
CA VAL A 240 2.33 -9.48 -12.22
C VAL A 240 2.17 -8.92 -13.64
N VAL A 241 3.22 -8.97 -14.46
CA VAL A 241 3.18 -8.45 -15.85
C VAL A 241 2.45 -9.41 -16.80
N ARG A 242 2.50 -10.73 -16.53
CA ARG A 242 1.83 -11.74 -17.34
C ARG A 242 0.33 -11.77 -17.14
N ALA A 243 -0.14 -11.56 -15.91
CA ALA A 243 -1.56 -11.69 -15.57
C ALA A 243 -2.36 -10.56 -16.22
N ASP A 244 -3.41 -10.93 -16.88
CA ASP A 244 -4.46 -10.05 -17.42
C ASP A 244 -5.80 -10.38 -16.78
N ASP A 245 -6.88 -9.76 -17.20
CA ASP A 245 -8.24 -10.01 -16.73
C ASP A 245 -8.34 -10.35 -15.23
N GLY A 246 -8.24 -9.31 -14.39
CA GLY A 246 -8.22 -9.49 -12.94
C GLY A 246 -9.45 -10.19 -12.36
N ALA A 247 -10.59 -10.22 -13.06
CA ALA A 247 -11.79 -10.92 -12.64
C ALA A 247 -11.62 -12.45 -12.73
N VAL A 248 -10.94 -12.92 -13.77
CA VAL A 248 -10.70 -14.35 -14.00
C VAL A 248 -9.42 -14.83 -13.34
N ASN A 249 -8.39 -13.99 -13.33
CA ASN A 249 -7.05 -14.38 -12.88
C ASN A 249 -6.72 -14.00 -11.45
N THR A 250 -7.61 -13.32 -10.71
CA THR A 250 -7.38 -13.00 -9.29
C THR A 250 -8.52 -13.47 -8.39
N THR A 251 -8.18 -13.82 -7.17
CA THR A 251 -9.18 -14.22 -6.15
C THR A 251 -8.74 -13.80 -4.75
N ARG A 252 -9.71 -13.62 -3.83
CA ARG A 252 -9.43 -13.50 -2.39
C ARG A 252 -9.43 -14.88 -1.75
N THR A 253 -8.32 -15.25 -1.12
CA THR A 253 -8.16 -16.56 -0.46
C THR A 253 -7.09 -16.51 0.62
N LEU A 254 -7.29 -17.24 1.71
CA LEU A 254 -6.28 -17.46 2.75
C LEU A 254 -5.32 -18.61 2.41
N LEU A 255 -5.56 -19.36 1.33
CA LEU A 255 -4.74 -20.52 0.96
C LEU A 255 -3.24 -20.20 1.02
N TYR A 256 -2.82 -19.15 0.33
CA TYR A 256 -1.40 -18.81 0.23
C TYR A 256 -0.80 -18.30 1.55
N ASN A 257 -1.60 -17.67 2.41
CA ASN A 257 -1.16 -17.36 3.77
C ASN A 257 -0.84 -18.64 4.53
N HIS A 258 -1.75 -19.60 4.50
CA HIS A 258 -1.59 -20.88 5.20
C HIS A 258 -0.43 -21.71 4.62
N LEU A 259 -0.29 -21.77 3.28
CA LEU A 259 0.85 -22.45 2.64
C LEU A 259 2.20 -21.83 3.05
N ARG A 260 2.25 -20.53 3.30
CA ARG A 260 3.45 -19.80 3.77
C ARG A 260 3.62 -19.86 5.30
N GLY A 261 2.72 -20.51 6.02
CA GLY A 261 2.75 -20.57 7.48
C GLY A 261 2.31 -19.28 8.18
N THR A 262 1.62 -18.40 7.49
CA THR A 262 1.11 -17.14 8.07
C THR A 262 -0.32 -17.36 8.54
N PHE A 263 -0.52 -17.35 9.84
CA PHE A 263 -1.81 -17.52 10.50
C PHE A 263 -2.13 -16.32 11.40
N GLY A 264 -3.39 -16.20 11.81
CA GLY A 264 -3.81 -15.23 12.83
C GLY A 264 -4.16 -13.84 12.30
N TRP A 265 -4.32 -13.66 10.99
CA TRP A 265 -4.95 -12.45 10.46
C TRP A 265 -6.37 -12.30 11.03
N PRO A 266 -6.82 -11.08 11.35
CA PRO A 266 -8.21 -10.85 11.71
C PRO A 266 -9.14 -11.30 10.58
N GLU A 267 -10.29 -11.90 10.93
CA GLU A 267 -11.22 -12.55 9.97
C GLU A 267 -11.78 -11.64 8.90
N GLU A 268 -11.76 -10.34 9.16
CA GLU A 268 -12.22 -9.30 8.24
C GLU A 268 -11.29 -9.15 7.02
N TYR A 269 -10.03 -9.62 7.10
CA TYR A 269 -9.03 -9.40 6.07
C TYR A 269 -8.64 -10.69 5.35
N MET A 270 -8.68 -10.63 4.03
CA MET A 270 -8.25 -11.72 3.16
C MET A 270 -7.47 -11.16 1.96
N PRO A 271 -6.32 -11.77 1.59
CA PRO A 271 -5.53 -11.25 0.48
C PRO A 271 -6.14 -11.59 -0.88
N ARG A 272 -6.07 -10.64 -1.82
CA ARG A 272 -6.27 -10.92 -3.25
C ARG A 272 -4.94 -11.30 -3.87
N THR A 273 -4.95 -12.41 -4.61
CA THR A 273 -3.77 -13.00 -5.24
C THR A 273 -4.08 -13.41 -6.67
N ILE A 274 -3.04 -13.55 -7.49
CA ILE A 274 -3.16 -14.20 -8.80
C ILE A 274 -3.44 -15.69 -8.57
N ILE A 275 -4.41 -16.22 -9.32
CA ILE A 275 -4.76 -17.62 -9.31
C ILE A 275 -3.62 -18.43 -9.96
N ASN A 276 -3.18 -19.48 -9.30
CA ASN A 276 -2.17 -20.40 -9.80
C ASN A 276 -2.57 -21.86 -9.51
N LYS A 277 -1.67 -22.79 -9.85
CA LYS A 277 -1.94 -24.23 -9.73
C LYS A 277 -2.34 -24.67 -8.33
N SER A 278 -1.79 -24.06 -7.27
CA SER A 278 -2.20 -24.40 -5.88
C SER A 278 -3.66 -24.09 -5.60
N TYR A 279 -4.16 -22.95 -6.08
CA TYR A 279 -5.59 -22.62 -5.91
C TYR A 279 -6.50 -23.51 -6.75
N ILE A 280 -6.13 -23.76 -8.01
CA ILE A 280 -6.91 -24.61 -8.92
C ILE A 280 -7.06 -26.04 -8.32
N GLU A 281 -5.96 -26.62 -7.85
CA GLU A 281 -5.97 -27.95 -7.24
C GLU A 281 -6.70 -27.98 -5.89
N GLN A 282 -6.65 -26.90 -5.09
CA GLN A 282 -7.48 -26.78 -3.90
C GLN A 282 -8.97 -26.85 -4.23
N GLN A 283 -9.40 -26.12 -5.28
CA GLN A 283 -10.79 -26.15 -5.71
C GLN A 283 -11.21 -27.51 -6.28
N ALA A 284 -10.25 -28.29 -6.79
CA ALA A 284 -10.43 -29.67 -7.24
C ALA A 284 -10.39 -30.70 -6.10
N GLY A 285 -10.19 -30.29 -4.83
CA GLY A 285 -10.25 -31.15 -3.65
C GLY A 285 -8.90 -31.73 -3.21
N THR A 286 -7.77 -31.25 -3.73
CA THR A 286 -6.45 -31.66 -3.23
C THR A 286 -6.28 -31.24 -1.76
N SER A 287 -5.73 -32.17 -0.93
CA SER A 287 -5.55 -31.93 0.50
C SER A 287 -4.60 -30.77 0.78
N PHE A 288 -4.77 -30.10 1.94
CA PHE A 288 -3.87 -29.02 2.33
C PHE A 288 -2.43 -29.53 2.53
N GLU A 289 -2.26 -30.71 3.07
CA GLU A 289 -0.96 -31.35 3.30
C GLU A 289 -0.20 -31.56 1.98
N ASP A 290 -0.88 -32.05 0.94
CA ASP A 290 -0.28 -32.23 -0.39
C ASP A 290 0.06 -30.90 -1.03
N LEU A 291 -0.86 -29.92 -0.96
CA LEU A 291 -0.61 -28.56 -1.46
C LEU A 291 0.56 -27.89 -0.76
N LYS A 292 0.69 -28.07 0.57
CA LYS A 292 1.80 -27.54 1.36
C LYS A 292 3.13 -28.15 0.92
N LYS A 293 3.19 -29.47 0.75
CA LYS A 293 4.38 -30.17 0.25
C LYS A 293 4.80 -29.65 -1.12
N LEU A 294 3.86 -29.56 -2.06
CA LEU A 294 4.11 -29.06 -3.41
C LEU A 294 4.54 -27.59 -3.43
N HIS A 295 3.96 -26.76 -2.55
CA HIS A 295 4.38 -25.37 -2.38
C HIS A 295 5.82 -25.27 -1.86
N ASP A 296 6.19 -26.09 -0.85
CA ASP A 296 7.54 -26.08 -0.29
C ASP A 296 8.60 -26.57 -1.29
N GLU A 297 8.23 -27.49 -2.16
CA GLU A 297 9.07 -27.90 -3.29
C GLU A 297 9.24 -26.76 -4.31
N ALA A 298 8.16 -26.02 -4.62
CA ALA A 298 8.20 -24.88 -5.52
C ALA A 298 9.06 -23.74 -4.99
N GLN A 299 9.15 -23.56 -3.67
CA GLN A 299 10.07 -22.56 -3.07
C GLN A 299 11.54 -22.85 -3.36
N LYS A 300 11.92 -24.12 -3.49
CA LYS A 300 13.31 -24.53 -3.72
C LYS A 300 13.82 -24.26 -5.13
N VAL A 301 12.91 -24.12 -6.09
CA VAL A 301 13.27 -23.91 -7.52
C VAL A 301 13.34 -22.42 -7.91
N GLY A 302 13.32 -21.51 -6.91
CA GLY A 302 13.49 -20.07 -7.10
C GLY A 302 12.46 -19.49 -8.08
N GLY A 303 12.92 -18.74 -9.08
CA GLY A 303 12.06 -18.07 -10.07
C GLY A 303 11.08 -18.99 -10.81
N ASN A 304 11.39 -20.28 -10.93
CA ASN A 304 10.54 -21.27 -11.58
C ASN A 304 9.32 -21.69 -10.73
N GLY A 305 9.23 -21.26 -9.48
CA GLY A 305 8.05 -21.44 -8.64
C GLY A 305 6.84 -20.58 -9.04
N TRP A 306 7.05 -19.59 -9.93
CA TRP A 306 6.00 -18.76 -10.53
C TRP A 306 5.72 -19.19 -11.97
N GLY A 307 4.72 -18.61 -12.61
CA GLY A 307 4.28 -18.92 -13.96
C GLY A 307 2.96 -19.68 -13.99
N PRO A 308 2.44 -20.03 -15.18
CA PRO A 308 1.14 -20.72 -15.35
C PRO A 308 1.04 -22.03 -14.61
N GLY A 309 2.15 -22.77 -14.47
CA GLY A 309 2.27 -23.99 -13.65
C GLY A 309 2.78 -23.74 -12.24
N GLY A 310 2.98 -22.47 -11.85
CA GLY A 310 3.56 -22.08 -10.57
C GLY A 310 2.63 -22.30 -9.39
N ARG A 311 3.22 -22.23 -8.19
CA ARG A 311 2.54 -22.48 -6.92
C ARG A 311 2.75 -21.40 -5.89
N LEU A 312 3.69 -20.47 -6.12
CA LEU A 312 4.03 -19.43 -5.18
C LEU A 312 3.06 -18.25 -5.24
N ALA A 313 2.75 -17.69 -4.07
CA ALA A 313 1.81 -16.58 -3.93
C ALA A 313 2.29 -15.33 -4.69
N THR A 314 1.40 -14.75 -5.48
CA THR A 314 1.59 -13.44 -6.09
C THR A 314 0.41 -12.55 -5.72
N TYR A 315 0.62 -11.63 -4.79
CA TYR A 315 -0.39 -10.66 -4.39
C TYR A 315 -0.54 -9.62 -5.50
N ALA A 316 -1.76 -9.43 -6.01
CA ALA A 316 -2.07 -8.41 -7.02
C ALA A 316 -3.55 -8.04 -6.97
N GLY A 317 -3.87 -6.79 -7.32
CA GLY A 317 -5.24 -6.28 -7.38
C GLY A 317 -5.97 -6.67 -8.66
N ALA A 318 -7.26 -6.39 -8.70
CA ALA A 318 -8.11 -6.66 -9.86
C ALA A 318 -7.69 -5.87 -11.12
N SER A 319 -6.95 -4.78 -10.97
CA SER A 319 -6.39 -3.99 -12.07
C SER A 319 -5.07 -4.54 -12.63
N VAL A 320 -4.67 -5.76 -12.28
CA VAL A 320 -3.40 -6.36 -12.72
C VAL A 320 -3.22 -6.34 -14.24
N GLY A 321 -4.30 -6.52 -15.01
CA GLY A 321 -4.30 -6.45 -16.47
C GLY A 321 -3.92 -5.09 -17.08
N LEU A 322 -3.75 -4.05 -16.25
CA LEU A 322 -3.25 -2.73 -16.66
C LEU A 322 -1.74 -2.58 -16.45
N VAL A 323 -1.05 -3.60 -15.94
CA VAL A 323 0.39 -3.59 -15.65
C VAL A 323 1.14 -4.34 -16.75
N HIS A 324 1.60 -3.61 -17.77
CA HIS A 324 2.15 -4.21 -18.99
C HIS A 324 3.68 -4.36 -19.03
N GLY A 325 4.39 -3.92 -17.98
CA GLY A 325 5.85 -4.02 -17.95
C GLY A 325 6.49 -3.46 -16.70
N VAL A 326 7.73 -3.88 -16.51
CA VAL A 326 8.59 -3.39 -15.43
C VAL A 326 9.21 -2.06 -15.85
N LYS A 327 9.16 -1.06 -14.98
CA LYS A 327 9.77 0.27 -15.14
C LYS A 327 10.40 0.71 -13.83
N ASP A 328 11.26 1.71 -13.85
CA ASP A 328 11.68 2.36 -12.61
C ASP A 328 10.52 3.17 -11.99
N ALA A 329 10.59 3.40 -10.69
CA ALA A 329 9.55 4.09 -9.95
C ALA A 329 9.33 5.53 -10.44
N ALA A 330 10.39 6.21 -10.89
CA ALA A 330 10.31 7.57 -11.40
C ALA A 330 9.51 7.61 -12.72
N ALA A 331 9.76 6.69 -13.62
CA ALA A 331 8.99 6.57 -14.87
C ALA A 331 7.50 6.27 -14.60
N ILE A 332 7.20 5.41 -13.59
CA ILE A 332 5.82 5.13 -13.19
C ILE A 332 5.11 6.40 -12.69
N ILE A 333 5.76 7.16 -11.81
CA ILE A 333 5.21 8.41 -11.27
C ILE A 333 4.94 9.40 -12.42
N GLN A 334 5.93 9.64 -13.26
CA GLN A 334 5.80 10.57 -14.37
C GLN A 334 4.66 10.19 -15.33
N GLU A 335 4.63 8.93 -15.76
CA GLU A 335 3.57 8.44 -16.66
C GLU A 335 2.17 8.65 -16.10
N VAL A 336 1.98 8.28 -14.81
CA VAL A 336 0.66 8.39 -14.19
C VAL A 336 0.28 9.86 -14.01
N GLN A 337 1.22 10.72 -13.61
CA GLN A 337 0.96 12.17 -13.48
C GLN A 337 0.56 12.79 -14.81
N GLU A 338 1.35 12.60 -15.86
CA GLU A 338 1.10 13.14 -17.20
C GLU A 338 -0.22 12.62 -17.79
N ALA A 339 -0.48 11.31 -17.67
CA ALA A 339 -1.73 10.72 -18.15
C ALA A 339 -2.95 11.27 -17.40
N THR A 340 -2.86 11.41 -16.07
CA THR A 340 -3.94 11.96 -15.24
C THR A 340 -4.25 13.41 -15.65
N GLN A 341 -3.24 14.24 -15.77
CA GLN A 341 -3.40 15.66 -16.16
C GLN A 341 -4.03 15.79 -17.56
N ARG A 342 -3.59 14.99 -18.52
CA ARG A 342 -4.14 14.95 -19.88
C ARG A 342 -5.61 14.53 -19.88
N ILE A 343 -5.97 13.49 -19.11
CA ILE A 343 -7.36 12.99 -19.05
C ILE A 343 -8.27 14.04 -18.42
N ILE A 344 -7.89 14.63 -17.27
CA ILE A 344 -8.69 15.66 -16.60
C ILE A 344 -8.84 16.88 -17.50
N GLY A 345 -7.77 17.32 -18.16
CA GLY A 345 -7.81 18.44 -19.12
C GLY A 345 -8.74 18.16 -20.31
N GLY A 346 -8.73 16.93 -20.83
CA GLY A 346 -9.63 16.53 -21.91
C GLY A 346 -11.10 16.48 -21.50
N VAL A 347 -11.40 16.01 -20.28
CA VAL A 347 -12.78 16.00 -19.74
C VAL A 347 -13.30 17.43 -19.58
N SER A 348 -12.50 18.35 -19.01
CA SER A 348 -12.92 19.75 -18.81
C SER A 348 -13.21 20.51 -20.11
N GLN A 349 -12.77 20.03 -21.26
CA GLN A 349 -13.09 20.60 -22.57
C GLN A 349 -14.41 20.07 -23.17
N ASN A 350 -14.92 18.96 -22.64
CA ASN A 350 -16.12 18.28 -23.16
C ASN A 350 -17.35 18.47 -22.24
N VAL A 351 -17.21 19.17 -21.13
CA VAL A 351 -18.25 19.53 -20.17
C VAL A 351 -18.39 21.04 -20.13
#